data_3dfab86d041137e3dbe65316d40fb656
#
_entry.id   3dfab86d041137e3dbe65316d40fb656
#
_cell.length_a   1.000
_cell.length_b   1.000
_cell.length_c   1.000
_cell.angle_alpha   90.00
_cell.angle_beta   90.00
_cell.angle_gamma   90.00
#
_symmetry.space_group_name_H-M   'P 1'
#
loop_
_entity.id
_entity.type
_entity.pdbx_description
1 polymer ?
#
loop_
_entity_poly.entity_id
_entity_poly.type
_entity_poly.pdbx_seq_one_letter_code
_entity_poly.pdbx_strand_id
1 'polypeptide(L)'
;MPAVAETRKTVETLGQNTYKWGFETDIEMDIAPKGLNEETIRLISARKNEPEWMLEWRLNAYRSWLEMREPTWAKVSYPPIDYQDVHYYAAPRKKPGPKSLDEVDPELLRTYEKLGIPLHEQAMLAGVEVPEGQEARPPVAVDAVFDSVSVATTFRKTLQEAGVIFCPISEAVQEHPELVRKYLGSVVPVTDNFYAALNAAVFTDGSFVFVPKGVRCPMELSTYFRINARNTGQFERTLIVVEDGASVSYLEGCTAPMRDENQLHAAVVELVAMEDASIKYSTVQNWYPGDENGRGGIYNFVTKRGACRGARSKISWTQVETGSAITWKYPSCILQGEGAVGEFYSVAVTNNHQQADTGTKMIHIGRNTRSTIIAKTISAGQSDSTYRGLVRMMPRASGARNFTQCDSLLIGDRCGAHTVPYIESRNMSARVEHEATTSKISEDQLFYCRQRGLSEEDAVGLIVNGFCKDVLKELPMEFAVEAQKLLQISLEGSVG
;
A
#
# COMPACT_ATOMS: atom_id res chain seq x y z
N MET A 1 21.98 -32.61 2.74
CA MET A 1 22.93 -31.68 2.11
C MET A 1 22.65 -31.33 0.64
N PRO A 2 21.92 -32.12 -0.21
CA PRO A 2 21.52 -31.67 -1.56
C PRO A 2 20.48 -30.52 -1.55
N ALA A 3 19.48 -30.57 -0.68
CA ALA A 3 18.40 -29.60 -0.65
C ALA A 3 18.86 -28.15 -0.31
N VAL A 4 19.90 -28.01 0.54
CA VAL A 4 20.46 -26.69 0.89
C VAL A 4 21.24 -26.09 -0.28
N ALA A 5 21.87 -26.94 -1.11
CA ALA A 5 22.61 -26.48 -2.30
C ALA A 5 21.64 -26.10 -3.44
N GLU A 6 20.50 -26.77 -3.54
CA GLU A 6 19.44 -26.45 -4.51
C GLU A 6 18.73 -25.16 -4.16
N THR A 7 18.40 -24.97 -2.87
CA THR A 7 17.83 -23.72 -2.35
C THR A 7 18.79 -22.54 -2.55
N ARG A 8 20.10 -22.76 -2.34
CA ARG A 8 21.13 -21.73 -2.54
C ARG A 8 21.28 -21.37 -4.03
N LYS A 9 21.23 -22.34 -4.93
CA LYS A 9 21.24 -22.12 -6.38
C LYS A 9 20.01 -21.40 -6.86
N THR A 10 18.83 -21.71 -6.33
CA THR A 10 17.58 -21.02 -6.62
C THR A 10 17.61 -19.57 -6.13
N VAL A 11 18.16 -19.32 -4.94
CA VAL A 11 18.35 -17.97 -4.38
C VAL A 11 19.38 -17.15 -5.17
N GLU A 12 20.48 -17.78 -5.61
CA GLU A 12 21.50 -17.13 -6.45
C GLU A 12 20.99 -16.84 -7.87
N THR A 13 20.15 -17.71 -8.44
CA THR A 13 19.53 -17.50 -9.77
C THR A 13 18.45 -16.43 -9.73
N LEU A 14 17.72 -16.31 -8.62
CA LEU A 14 16.78 -15.20 -8.38
C LEU A 14 17.49 -13.86 -8.14
N GLY A 15 18.73 -13.89 -7.64
CA GLY A 15 19.56 -12.68 -7.43
C GLY A 15 20.27 -12.15 -8.67
N GLN A 16 20.42 -12.96 -9.72
CA GLN A 16 21.11 -12.56 -10.97
C GLN A 16 20.21 -12.06 -12.09
N ASN A 17 18.89 -12.11 -11.94
CA ASN A 17 17.97 -11.61 -12.95
C ASN A 17 17.57 -10.17 -12.68
N THR A 18 17.55 -9.38 -13.71
CA THR A 18 17.07 -8.03 -13.97
C THR A 18 15.72 -7.63 -13.32
N TYR A 19 15.45 -8.03 -12.08
CA TYR A 19 14.21 -7.82 -11.35
C TYR A 19 14.14 -6.48 -10.62
N LYS A 20 15.16 -5.64 -10.81
CA LYS A 20 15.33 -4.41 -10.03
C LYS A 20 14.13 -3.45 -10.14
N TRP A 21 13.42 -3.44 -11.27
CA TRP A 21 12.39 -2.44 -11.57
C TRP A 21 11.15 -2.98 -12.31
N GLY A 22 10.74 -4.20 -12.06
CA GLY A 22 9.58 -4.79 -12.73
C GLY A 22 9.85 -5.13 -14.21
N PHE A 23 8.82 -5.54 -14.92
CA PHE A 23 8.88 -5.95 -16.33
C PHE A 23 7.60 -5.51 -17.04
N GLU A 24 7.69 -5.24 -18.35
CA GLU A 24 6.50 -4.99 -19.18
C GLU A 24 5.85 -6.32 -19.55
N THR A 25 4.52 -6.34 -19.56
CA THR A 25 3.73 -7.45 -20.08
C THR A 25 3.05 -6.98 -21.36
N ASP A 26 3.34 -7.62 -22.49
CA ASP A 26 2.74 -7.29 -23.80
C ASP A 26 1.34 -7.91 -23.89
N ILE A 27 0.37 -7.26 -23.26
CA ILE A 27 -1.05 -7.65 -23.30
C ILE A 27 -1.80 -6.58 -24.09
N GLU A 28 -2.67 -7.02 -25.00
CA GLU A 28 -3.55 -6.11 -25.72
C GLU A 28 -4.53 -5.42 -24.78
N MET A 29 -4.47 -4.09 -24.72
CA MET A 29 -5.24 -3.27 -23.79
C MET A 29 -6.38 -2.51 -24.48
N ASP A 30 -7.50 -2.37 -23.80
CA ASP A 30 -8.57 -1.41 -24.11
C ASP A 30 -8.35 -0.17 -23.25
N ILE A 31 -7.89 0.92 -23.86
CA ILE A 31 -7.50 2.15 -23.16
C ILE A 31 -8.50 3.25 -23.53
N ALA A 32 -9.08 3.93 -22.52
CA ALA A 32 -9.92 5.08 -22.72
C ALA A 32 -9.12 6.29 -23.25
N PRO A 33 -9.75 7.24 -23.95
CA PRO A 33 -9.09 8.50 -24.31
C PRO A 33 -8.51 9.22 -23.09
N LYS A 34 -7.46 10.03 -23.31
CA LYS A 34 -6.90 10.89 -22.28
C LYS A 34 -7.87 11.99 -21.87
N GLY A 35 -7.72 12.47 -20.66
CA GLY A 35 -8.39 13.64 -20.13
C GLY A 35 -9.47 13.33 -19.08
N LEU A 36 -9.57 14.24 -18.13
CA LEU A 36 -10.49 14.18 -17.00
C LEU A 36 -11.67 15.12 -17.24
N ASN A 37 -12.84 14.54 -17.48
CA ASN A 37 -14.10 15.24 -17.68
C ASN A 37 -15.29 14.33 -17.34
N GLU A 38 -16.52 14.85 -17.37
CA GLU A 38 -17.73 14.06 -17.09
C GLU A 38 -17.92 12.88 -18.05
N GLU A 39 -17.49 12.98 -19.32
CA GLU A 39 -17.62 11.90 -20.30
C GLU A 39 -16.71 10.73 -19.93
N THR A 40 -15.48 11.01 -19.51
CA THR A 40 -14.54 9.99 -19.01
C THR A 40 -15.13 9.27 -17.79
N ILE A 41 -15.73 10.00 -16.86
CA ILE A 41 -16.35 9.42 -15.65
C ILE A 41 -17.54 8.53 -16.03
N ARG A 42 -18.41 8.99 -16.92
CA ARG A 42 -19.53 8.20 -17.45
C ARG A 42 -19.05 6.95 -18.19
N LEU A 43 -17.96 7.06 -18.94
CA LEU A 43 -17.34 5.91 -19.63
C LEU A 43 -16.86 4.87 -18.61
N ILE A 44 -16.15 5.27 -17.55
CA ILE A 44 -15.69 4.37 -16.48
C ILE A 44 -16.90 3.66 -15.84
N SER A 45 -17.91 4.42 -15.44
CA SER A 45 -19.13 3.87 -14.82
C SER A 45 -19.85 2.89 -15.74
N ALA A 46 -19.98 3.22 -17.02
CA ALA A 46 -20.60 2.33 -18.02
C ALA A 46 -19.76 1.04 -18.24
N ARG A 47 -18.43 1.13 -18.31
CA ARG A 47 -17.52 -0.03 -18.45
C ARG A 47 -17.61 -0.98 -17.24
N LYS A 48 -17.88 -0.45 -16.06
CA LYS A 48 -18.04 -1.21 -14.81
C LYS A 48 -19.49 -1.62 -14.55
N ASN A 49 -20.44 -1.29 -15.44
CA ASN A 49 -21.89 -1.52 -15.28
C ASN A 49 -22.42 -1.02 -13.93
N GLU A 50 -21.98 0.15 -13.49
CA GLU A 50 -22.34 0.69 -12.21
C GLU A 50 -23.79 1.16 -12.16
N PRO A 51 -24.48 1.02 -11.00
CA PRO A 51 -25.79 1.61 -10.82
C PRO A 51 -25.74 3.14 -10.79
N GLU A 52 -26.85 3.80 -11.10
CA GLU A 52 -26.95 5.26 -11.22
C GLU A 52 -26.42 6.01 -9.98
N TRP A 53 -26.72 5.50 -8.77
CA TRP A 53 -26.25 6.13 -7.53
C TRP A 53 -24.72 6.20 -7.45
N MET A 54 -24.00 5.23 -8.04
CA MET A 54 -22.54 5.21 -8.05
C MET A 54 -21.99 6.25 -9.03
N LEU A 55 -22.62 6.36 -10.20
CA LEU A 55 -22.30 7.42 -11.18
C LEU A 55 -22.53 8.81 -10.58
N GLU A 56 -23.65 9.04 -9.91
CA GLU A 56 -23.91 10.32 -9.22
C GLU A 56 -22.85 10.63 -8.16
N TRP A 57 -22.46 9.62 -7.38
CA TRP A 57 -21.40 9.77 -6.37
C TRP A 57 -20.07 10.18 -7.01
N ARG A 58 -19.68 9.58 -8.13
CA ARG A 58 -18.48 9.95 -8.91
C ARG A 58 -18.55 11.37 -9.44
N LEU A 59 -19.66 11.75 -10.03
CA LEU A 59 -19.84 13.09 -10.56
C LEU A 59 -19.81 14.16 -9.46
N ASN A 60 -20.35 13.86 -8.28
CA ASN A 60 -20.23 14.74 -7.11
C ASN A 60 -18.76 14.87 -6.65
N ALA A 61 -17.99 13.78 -6.66
CA ALA A 61 -16.58 13.82 -6.38
C ALA A 61 -15.80 14.68 -7.38
N TYR A 62 -16.10 14.54 -8.66
CA TYR A 62 -15.49 15.35 -9.71
C TYR A 62 -15.78 16.85 -9.55
N ARG A 63 -17.03 17.22 -9.26
CA ARG A 63 -17.40 18.62 -9.00
C ARG A 63 -16.68 19.17 -7.79
N SER A 64 -16.58 18.38 -6.72
CA SER A 64 -15.79 18.77 -5.53
C SER A 64 -14.30 18.94 -5.89
N TRP A 65 -13.75 18.07 -6.73
CA TRP A 65 -12.36 18.17 -7.18
C TRP A 65 -12.09 19.44 -7.98
N LEU A 66 -13.01 19.86 -8.85
CA LEU A 66 -12.88 21.11 -9.63
C LEU A 66 -12.82 22.37 -8.76
N GLU A 67 -13.41 22.32 -7.57
CA GLU A 67 -13.37 23.43 -6.60
C GLU A 67 -12.11 23.41 -5.72
N MET A 68 -11.38 22.29 -5.68
CA MET A 68 -10.18 22.14 -4.87
C MET A 68 -8.93 22.65 -5.59
N ARG A 69 -7.92 22.96 -4.80
CA ARG A 69 -6.58 23.24 -5.31
C ARG A 69 -5.64 22.13 -4.90
N GLU A 70 -4.73 21.79 -5.80
CA GLU A 70 -3.65 20.86 -5.48
C GLU A 70 -2.86 21.39 -4.28
N PRO A 71 -2.67 20.59 -3.22
CA PRO A 71 -2.00 21.06 -2.02
C PRO A 71 -0.49 21.23 -2.27
N THR A 72 0.09 22.26 -1.64
CA THR A 72 1.50 22.64 -1.80
C THR A 72 2.29 22.62 -0.48
N TRP A 73 1.71 22.07 0.59
CA TRP A 73 2.31 22.11 1.93
C TRP A 73 3.32 20.98 2.20
N ALA A 74 3.30 19.91 1.41
CA ALA A 74 4.26 18.81 1.56
C ALA A 74 5.65 19.25 1.09
N LYS A 75 6.68 18.70 1.72
CA LYS A 75 8.06 18.94 1.36
C LYS A 75 8.51 18.02 0.23
N VAL A 76 7.84 18.14 -0.90
CA VAL A 76 8.18 17.49 -2.16
C VAL A 76 8.05 18.49 -3.30
N SER A 77 8.86 18.33 -4.33
CA SER A 77 8.87 19.20 -5.49
C SER A 77 8.81 18.36 -6.77
N TYR A 78 7.83 18.63 -7.60
CA TYR A 78 7.62 17.96 -8.88
C TYR A 78 7.01 18.94 -9.90
N PRO A 79 7.20 18.71 -11.21
CA PRO A 79 6.52 19.50 -12.23
C PRO A 79 5.00 19.43 -12.09
N PRO A 80 4.25 20.50 -12.46
CA PRO A 80 2.79 20.45 -12.49
C PRO A 80 2.28 19.23 -13.26
N ILE A 81 1.30 18.52 -12.70
CA ILE A 81 0.68 17.37 -13.35
C ILE A 81 -0.37 17.88 -14.34
N ASP A 82 -0.27 17.46 -15.60
CA ASP A 82 -1.33 17.67 -16.58
C ASP A 82 -2.38 16.57 -16.49
N TYR A 83 -3.44 16.83 -15.76
CA TYR A 83 -4.56 15.89 -15.60
C TYR A 83 -5.33 15.63 -16.89
N GLN A 84 -5.08 16.40 -17.98
CA GLN A 84 -5.67 16.13 -19.28
C GLN A 84 -4.80 15.23 -20.15
N ASP A 85 -3.54 14.99 -19.76
CA ASP A 85 -2.62 14.08 -20.46
C ASP A 85 -2.51 12.68 -19.80
N VAL A 86 -3.52 12.26 -19.04
CA VAL A 86 -3.58 10.97 -18.34
C VAL A 86 -4.72 10.13 -18.87
N HIS A 87 -4.50 8.82 -19.05
CA HIS A 87 -5.56 7.81 -19.24
C HIS A 87 -6.10 7.36 -17.89
N TYR A 88 -7.42 7.48 -17.69
CA TYR A 88 -8.10 7.14 -16.44
C TYR A 88 -8.70 5.74 -16.43
N TYR A 89 -8.61 5.01 -17.52
CA TYR A 89 -9.05 3.63 -17.63
C TYR A 89 -8.20 2.87 -18.64
N ALA A 90 -7.69 1.72 -18.22
CA ALA A 90 -7.02 0.74 -19.07
C ALA A 90 -7.38 -0.66 -18.56
N ALA A 91 -7.76 -1.56 -19.45
CA ALA A 91 -8.12 -2.93 -19.10
C ALA A 91 -7.56 -3.92 -20.13
N PRO A 92 -7.07 -5.10 -19.69
CA PRO A 92 -6.75 -6.18 -20.61
C PRO A 92 -7.99 -6.59 -21.42
N ARG A 93 -7.84 -6.80 -22.73
CA ARG A 93 -8.92 -7.35 -23.53
C ARG A 93 -9.25 -8.76 -23.07
N LYS A 94 -10.49 -9.00 -22.63
CA LYS A 94 -10.95 -10.30 -22.16
C LYS A 94 -10.86 -11.33 -23.32
N LYS A 95 -10.05 -12.37 -23.12
CA LYS A 95 -10.10 -13.62 -23.91
C LYS A 95 -10.94 -14.64 -23.11
N PRO A 96 -11.59 -15.63 -23.76
CA PRO A 96 -12.24 -16.74 -23.05
C PRO A 96 -11.27 -17.39 -22.05
N GLY A 97 -11.73 -17.69 -20.83
CA GLY A 97 -10.87 -18.27 -19.78
C GLY A 97 -10.22 -19.58 -20.20
N PRO A 98 -8.95 -19.80 -19.86
CA PRO A 98 -8.22 -21.01 -20.18
C PRO A 98 -8.75 -22.20 -19.37
N LYS A 99 -8.73 -23.40 -19.97
CA LYS A 99 -9.12 -24.66 -19.31
C LYS A 99 -7.96 -25.34 -18.57
N SER A 100 -6.72 -24.95 -18.87
CA SER A 100 -5.49 -25.46 -18.23
C SER A 100 -4.41 -24.39 -18.21
N LEU A 101 -3.36 -24.56 -17.39
CA LEU A 101 -2.19 -23.68 -17.38
C LEU A 101 -1.49 -23.59 -18.73
N ASP A 102 -1.55 -24.66 -19.54
CA ASP A 102 -0.95 -24.70 -20.88
C ASP A 102 -1.68 -23.80 -21.89
N GLU A 103 -2.94 -23.42 -21.59
CA GLU A 103 -3.74 -22.53 -22.41
C GLU A 103 -3.65 -21.06 -21.93
N VAL A 104 -3.02 -20.83 -20.78
CA VAL A 104 -2.78 -19.47 -20.23
C VAL A 104 -1.70 -18.80 -21.07
N ASP A 105 -1.86 -17.52 -21.31
CA ASP A 105 -0.83 -16.72 -21.97
C ASP A 105 0.52 -16.93 -21.26
N PRO A 106 1.55 -17.45 -21.96
CA PRO A 106 2.86 -17.72 -21.35
C PRO A 106 3.49 -16.49 -20.69
N GLU A 107 3.14 -15.29 -21.17
CA GLU A 107 3.64 -14.05 -20.62
C GLU A 107 2.95 -13.69 -19.30
N LEU A 108 1.68 -14.01 -19.15
CA LEU A 108 0.95 -13.89 -17.88
C LEU A 108 1.51 -14.86 -16.83
N LEU A 109 1.82 -16.12 -17.20
CA LEU A 109 2.46 -17.07 -16.31
C LEU A 109 3.86 -16.62 -15.90
N ARG A 110 4.68 -16.14 -16.84
CA ARG A 110 5.99 -15.55 -16.53
C ARG A 110 5.86 -14.33 -15.62
N THR A 111 4.77 -13.57 -15.75
CA THR A 111 4.45 -12.47 -14.86
C THR A 111 4.21 -12.94 -13.45
N TYR A 112 3.41 -13.98 -13.27
CA TYR A 112 3.16 -14.58 -11.96
C TYR A 112 4.42 -15.18 -11.34
N GLU A 113 5.23 -15.91 -12.13
CA GLU A 113 6.53 -16.42 -11.70
C GLU A 113 7.46 -15.30 -11.21
N LYS A 114 7.55 -14.22 -11.98
CA LYS A 114 8.37 -13.04 -11.63
C LYS A 114 7.85 -12.29 -10.41
N LEU A 115 6.55 -12.31 -10.16
CA LEU A 115 5.96 -11.77 -8.94
C LEU A 115 6.17 -12.68 -7.72
N GLY A 116 6.78 -13.85 -7.92
CA GLY A 116 6.99 -14.83 -6.85
C GLY A 116 5.70 -15.52 -6.42
N ILE A 117 4.65 -15.46 -7.23
CA ILE A 117 3.38 -16.14 -6.94
C ILE A 117 3.60 -17.65 -7.09
N PRO A 118 3.29 -18.46 -6.08
CA PRO A 118 3.47 -19.92 -6.16
C PRO A 118 2.67 -20.56 -7.30
N LEU A 119 3.18 -21.62 -7.92
CA LEU A 119 2.57 -22.26 -9.09
C LEU A 119 1.09 -22.66 -8.89
N HIS A 120 0.71 -23.10 -7.69
CA HIS A 120 -0.67 -23.44 -7.38
C HIS A 120 -1.58 -22.21 -7.31
N GLU A 121 -1.07 -21.06 -6.86
CA GLU A 121 -1.79 -19.79 -6.88
C GLU A 121 -1.86 -19.23 -8.30
N GLN A 122 -0.81 -19.43 -9.12
CA GLN A 122 -0.82 -19.06 -10.54
C GLN A 122 -1.92 -19.79 -11.30
N ALA A 123 -2.13 -21.07 -11.02
CA ALA A 123 -3.20 -21.87 -11.63
C ALA A 123 -4.58 -21.30 -11.27
N MET A 124 -4.80 -20.97 -10.00
CA MET A 124 -6.05 -20.40 -9.53
C MET A 124 -6.26 -18.97 -10.07
N LEU A 125 -5.23 -18.14 -10.09
CA LEU A 125 -5.26 -16.79 -10.68
C LEU A 125 -5.51 -16.81 -12.20
N ALA A 126 -5.08 -17.90 -12.86
CA ALA A 126 -5.34 -18.13 -14.28
C ALA A 126 -6.73 -18.75 -14.55
N GLY A 127 -7.53 -19.01 -13.52
CA GLY A 127 -8.87 -19.58 -13.63
C GLY A 127 -8.88 -21.11 -13.88
N VAL A 128 -7.78 -21.81 -13.58
CA VAL A 128 -7.66 -23.26 -13.69
C VAL A 128 -8.09 -23.93 -12.38
N GLU A 129 -8.97 -24.91 -12.44
CA GLU A 129 -9.37 -25.70 -11.27
C GLU A 129 -8.20 -26.57 -10.78
N VAL A 130 -7.74 -26.35 -9.53
CA VAL A 130 -6.70 -27.15 -8.89
C VAL A 130 -7.34 -28.19 -7.97
N PRO A 131 -6.95 -29.47 -8.02
CA PRO A 131 -7.47 -30.50 -7.12
C PRO A 131 -7.13 -30.24 -5.66
N GLU A 132 -8.09 -30.38 -4.75
CA GLU A 132 -7.92 -30.28 -3.30
C GLU A 132 -6.90 -31.33 -2.81
N GLY A 133 -5.85 -30.93 -2.05
CA GLY A 133 -5.00 -31.89 -1.32
C GLY A 133 -3.51 -31.57 -1.17
N GLN A 134 -3.00 -30.40 -1.53
CA GLN A 134 -1.58 -30.05 -1.36
C GLN A 134 -1.33 -28.82 -0.46
N GLU A 135 -2.01 -28.72 0.65
CA GLU A 135 -1.86 -27.59 1.57
C GLU A 135 -0.82 -27.88 2.66
N ALA A 136 0.37 -27.29 2.54
CA ALA A 136 1.43 -27.34 3.57
C ALA A 136 1.64 -26.01 4.32
N ARG A 137 0.80 -24.96 4.09
CA ARG A 137 0.88 -23.63 4.75
C ARG A 137 -0.52 -23.04 4.95
N PRO A 138 -0.71 -22.09 5.90
CA PRO A 138 -1.98 -21.37 5.97
C PRO A 138 -2.21 -20.65 4.63
N PRO A 139 -3.37 -20.87 4.00
CA PRO A 139 -3.65 -20.32 2.69
C PRO A 139 -3.78 -18.78 2.77
N VAL A 140 -3.26 -18.09 1.76
CA VAL A 140 -3.46 -16.66 1.54
C VAL A 140 -4.45 -16.50 0.41
N ALA A 141 -5.56 -15.77 0.64
CA ALA A 141 -6.46 -15.43 -0.45
C ALA A 141 -5.91 -14.22 -1.19
N VAL A 142 -5.75 -14.35 -2.51
CA VAL A 142 -5.11 -13.36 -3.36
C VAL A 142 -6.11 -12.79 -4.37
N ASP A 143 -6.11 -11.47 -4.53
CA ASP A 143 -6.71 -10.75 -5.63
C ASP A 143 -5.62 -10.07 -6.47
N ALA A 144 -5.70 -10.13 -7.78
CA ALA A 144 -4.73 -9.51 -8.68
C ALA A 144 -5.40 -8.45 -9.55
N VAL A 145 -4.93 -7.21 -9.42
CA VAL A 145 -5.45 -6.05 -10.14
C VAL A 145 -4.40 -5.55 -11.14
N PHE A 146 -4.74 -5.57 -12.43
CA PHE A 146 -3.93 -5.02 -13.51
C PHE A 146 -4.58 -3.72 -14.02
N ASP A 147 -3.85 -2.63 -13.90
CA ASP A 147 -4.34 -1.29 -14.26
C ASP A 147 -5.73 -1.02 -13.65
N SER A 148 -6.80 -1.11 -14.43
CA SER A 148 -8.15 -0.76 -14.02
C SER A 148 -9.07 -1.94 -13.72
N VAL A 149 -8.57 -3.19 -13.68
CA VAL A 149 -9.43 -4.39 -13.58
C VAL A 149 -8.82 -5.47 -12.71
N SER A 150 -9.60 -6.01 -11.77
CA SER A 150 -9.29 -7.27 -11.13
C SER A 150 -9.41 -8.41 -12.14
N VAL A 151 -8.36 -9.23 -12.22
CA VAL A 151 -8.28 -10.34 -13.18
C VAL A 151 -8.57 -11.69 -12.54
N ALA A 152 -8.35 -11.83 -11.23
CA ALA A 152 -8.63 -13.07 -10.50
C ALA A 152 -8.70 -12.87 -8.99
N THR A 153 -9.57 -13.61 -8.30
CA THR A 153 -9.67 -13.69 -6.84
C THR A 153 -9.72 -15.14 -6.41
N THR A 154 -8.86 -15.55 -5.47
CA THR A 154 -8.72 -16.94 -5.00
C THR A 154 -9.53 -17.20 -3.72
N PHE A 155 -9.75 -18.49 -3.36
CA PHE A 155 -10.40 -18.93 -2.11
C PHE A 155 -11.80 -18.34 -1.81
N ARG A 156 -12.50 -17.86 -2.83
CA ARG A 156 -13.83 -17.23 -2.66
C ARG A 156 -14.82 -18.13 -1.91
N LYS A 157 -14.85 -19.44 -2.26
CA LYS A 157 -15.77 -20.40 -1.63
C LYS A 157 -15.50 -20.57 -0.13
N THR A 158 -14.25 -20.79 0.25
CA THR A 158 -13.83 -20.93 1.66
C THR A 158 -14.17 -19.69 2.48
N LEU A 159 -13.96 -18.50 1.92
CA LEU A 159 -14.30 -17.24 2.58
C LEU A 159 -15.82 -17.07 2.70
N GLN A 160 -16.58 -17.40 1.65
CA GLN A 160 -18.06 -17.37 1.67
C GLN A 160 -18.65 -18.32 2.71
N GLU A 161 -18.08 -19.53 2.88
CA GLU A 161 -18.49 -20.49 3.91
C GLU A 161 -18.28 -19.92 5.33
N ALA A 162 -17.26 -19.09 5.53
CA ALA A 162 -17.05 -18.34 6.77
C ALA A 162 -17.90 -17.05 6.86
N GLY A 163 -18.66 -16.73 5.83
CA GLY A 163 -19.43 -15.49 5.72
C GLY A 163 -18.60 -14.24 5.40
N VAL A 164 -17.33 -14.40 5.06
CA VAL A 164 -16.43 -13.30 4.69
C VAL A 164 -16.63 -12.97 3.22
N ILE A 165 -16.81 -11.68 2.91
CA ILE A 165 -16.83 -11.17 1.54
C ILE A 165 -15.42 -10.64 1.24
N PHE A 166 -14.81 -11.16 0.19
CA PHE A 166 -13.58 -10.62 -0.40
C PHE A 166 -13.72 -10.66 -1.91
N CYS A 167 -13.85 -9.50 -2.51
CA CYS A 167 -14.04 -9.35 -3.95
C CYS A 167 -13.55 -7.97 -4.43
N PRO A 168 -13.42 -7.76 -5.74
CA PRO A 168 -13.20 -6.44 -6.30
C PRO A 168 -14.31 -5.46 -5.88
N ILE A 169 -13.96 -4.20 -5.63
CA ILE A 169 -14.96 -3.21 -5.22
C ILE A 169 -16.01 -2.96 -6.34
N SER A 170 -15.61 -3.11 -7.60
CA SER A 170 -16.52 -3.02 -8.75
C SER A 170 -17.61 -4.11 -8.72
N GLU A 171 -17.27 -5.31 -8.25
CA GLU A 171 -18.23 -6.40 -8.02
C GLU A 171 -19.11 -6.11 -6.80
N ALA A 172 -18.51 -5.63 -5.71
CA ALA A 172 -19.24 -5.30 -4.48
C ALA A 172 -20.31 -4.21 -4.70
N VAL A 173 -20.04 -3.25 -5.57
CA VAL A 173 -21.02 -2.21 -5.97
C VAL A 173 -22.29 -2.82 -6.56
N GLN A 174 -22.18 -3.95 -7.25
CA GLN A 174 -23.29 -4.66 -7.91
C GLN A 174 -23.95 -5.69 -7.00
N GLU A 175 -23.15 -6.53 -6.32
CA GLU A 175 -23.64 -7.67 -5.55
C GLU A 175 -23.98 -7.34 -4.10
N HIS A 176 -23.32 -6.29 -3.53
CA HIS A 176 -23.49 -5.87 -2.15
C HIS A 176 -23.76 -4.35 -2.00
N PRO A 177 -24.67 -3.77 -2.83
CA PRO A 177 -24.87 -2.31 -2.91
C PRO A 177 -25.19 -1.66 -1.57
N GLU A 178 -25.94 -2.34 -0.70
CA GLU A 178 -26.32 -1.80 0.62
C GLU A 178 -25.12 -1.60 1.54
N LEU A 179 -24.17 -2.55 1.54
CA LEU A 179 -22.93 -2.45 2.32
C LEU A 179 -22.05 -1.34 1.75
N VAL A 180 -21.86 -1.30 0.44
CA VAL A 180 -21.04 -0.27 -0.21
C VAL A 180 -21.63 1.11 0.04
N ARG A 181 -22.92 1.33 -0.16
CA ARG A 181 -23.58 2.62 0.09
C ARG A 181 -23.46 3.08 1.54
N LYS A 182 -23.50 2.15 2.49
CA LYS A 182 -23.38 2.45 3.92
C LYS A 182 -21.97 2.92 4.31
N TYR A 183 -20.94 2.35 3.70
CA TYR A 183 -19.58 2.52 4.18
C TYR A 183 -18.65 3.31 3.26
N LEU A 184 -18.85 3.28 1.94
CA LEU A 184 -18.04 4.00 0.96
C LEU A 184 -18.09 5.52 1.22
N GLY A 185 -16.93 6.14 1.35
CA GLY A 185 -16.82 7.56 1.67
C GLY A 185 -17.16 7.92 3.13
N SER A 186 -17.44 6.93 3.98
CA SER A 186 -17.79 7.17 5.39
C SER A 186 -16.59 7.50 6.28
N VAL A 187 -15.38 7.21 5.81
CA VAL A 187 -14.11 7.49 6.49
C VAL A 187 -13.27 8.45 5.66
N VAL A 188 -13.30 8.31 4.33
CA VAL A 188 -12.68 9.24 3.38
C VAL A 188 -13.77 9.83 2.49
N PRO A 189 -14.45 10.90 2.92
CA PRO A 189 -15.46 11.56 2.10
C PRO A 189 -14.82 12.16 0.83
N VAL A 190 -15.65 12.40 -0.19
CA VAL A 190 -15.20 13.00 -1.46
C VAL A 190 -14.56 14.38 -1.30
N THR A 191 -14.75 15.00 -0.15
CA THR A 191 -14.19 16.31 0.20
C THR A 191 -12.97 16.25 1.12
N ASP A 192 -12.38 15.05 1.37
CA ASP A 192 -11.26 14.90 2.31
C ASP A 192 -10.01 15.66 1.86
N ASN A 193 -9.62 15.46 0.62
CA ASN A 193 -8.50 16.18 -0.02
C ASN A 193 -8.56 16.04 -1.55
N PHE A 194 -7.71 16.81 -2.23
CA PHE A 194 -7.64 16.86 -3.70
C PHE A 194 -7.49 15.48 -4.36
N TYR A 195 -6.54 14.65 -3.89
CA TYR A 195 -6.29 13.33 -4.48
C TYR A 195 -7.36 12.30 -4.10
N ALA A 196 -7.98 12.43 -2.94
CA ALA A 196 -9.11 11.58 -2.56
C ALA A 196 -10.37 11.91 -3.38
N ALA A 197 -10.60 13.19 -3.70
CA ALA A 197 -11.67 13.61 -4.61
C ALA A 197 -11.42 13.11 -6.03
N LEU A 198 -10.18 13.24 -6.55
CA LEU A 198 -9.77 12.69 -7.83
C LEU A 198 -9.99 11.16 -7.88
N ASN A 199 -9.48 10.43 -6.90
CA ASN A 199 -9.69 8.99 -6.79
C ASN A 199 -11.18 8.66 -6.80
N ALA A 200 -11.98 9.33 -5.98
CA ALA A 200 -13.41 9.09 -5.88
C ALA A 200 -14.14 9.27 -7.24
N ALA A 201 -13.70 10.21 -8.07
CA ALA A 201 -14.27 10.40 -9.41
C ALA A 201 -13.91 9.28 -10.38
N VAL A 202 -12.67 8.74 -10.31
CA VAL A 202 -12.12 7.90 -11.38
C VAL A 202 -11.62 6.53 -10.96
N PHE A 203 -11.70 6.13 -9.68
CA PHE A 203 -11.22 4.80 -9.28
C PHE A 203 -11.89 3.72 -10.10
N THR A 204 -11.12 2.70 -10.46
CA THR A 204 -11.60 1.67 -11.39
C THR A 204 -11.78 0.32 -10.73
N ASP A 205 -10.88 -0.03 -9.82
CA ASP A 205 -11.01 -1.20 -8.98
C ASP A 205 -10.28 -1.03 -7.63
N GLY A 206 -10.16 -2.09 -6.89
CA GLY A 206 -9.61 -2.19 -5.55
C GLY A 206 -10.33 -3.28 -4.79
N SER A 207 -10.09 -3.42 -3.50
CA SER A 207 -10.64 -4.51 -2.72
C SER A 207 -11.83 -4.07 -1.87
N PHE A 208 -12.87 -4.90 -1.85
CA PHE A 208 -13.91 -4.85 -0.85
C PHE A 208 -13.81 -6.06 0.08
N VAL A 209 -13.72 -5.78 1.39
CA VAL A 209 -13.69 -6.81 2.42
C VAL A 209 -14.77 -6.51 3.45
N PHE A 210 -15.61 -7.50 3.73
CA PHE A 210 -16.56 -7.46 4.84
C PHE A 210 -16.41 -8.72 5.69
N VAL A 211 -16.13 -8.54 6.99
CA VAL A 211 -16.01 -9.65 7.95
C VAL A 211 -17.16 -9.52 8.94
N PRO A 212 -18.10 -10.50 8.96
CA PRO A 212 -19.27 -10.43 9.80
C PRO A 212 -18.94 -10.62 11.28
N LYS A 213 -19.89 -10.27 12.13
CA LYS A 213 -19.79 -10.29 13.58
C LYS A 213 -19.25 -11.61 14.13
N GLY A 214 -18.22 -11.53 14.99
CA GLY A 214 -17.62 -12.66 15.68
C GLY A 214 -16.75 -13.57 14.82
N VAL A 215 -16.58 -13.27 13.54
CA VAL A 215 -15.78 -14.07 12.61
C VAL A 215 -14.32 -13.63 12.65
N ARG A 216 -13.43 -14.57 12.91
CA ARG A 216 -12.01 -14.40 12.64
C ARG A 216 -11.75 -14.89 11.22
N CYS A 217 -11.29 -13.99 10.34
CA CYS A 217 -10.99 -14.37 8.96
C CYS A 217 -10.06 -15.60 8.94
N PRO A 218 -10.42 -16.68 8.23
CA PRO A 218 -9.71 -17.97 8.33
C PRO A 218 -8.30 -17.92 7.72
N MET A 219 -8.00 -16.94 6.90
CA MET A 219 -6.72 -16.78 6.20
C MET A 219 -6.34 -15.32 6.05
N GLU A 220 -5.10 -15.05 5.70
CA GLU A 220 -4.68 -13.72 5.27
C GLU A 220 -5.28 -13.39 3.91
N LEU A 221 -5.66 -12.13 3.72
CA LEU A 221 -6.11 -11.61 2.44
C LEU A 221 -4.98 -10.78 1.84
N SER A 222 -4.78 -10.90 0.54
CA SER A 222 -3.76 -10.13 -0.18
C SER A 222 -4.28 -9.59 -1.49
N THR A 223 -3.89 -8.37 -1.85
CA THR A 223 -4.14 -7.82 -3.17
C THR A 223 -2.86 -7.27 -3.77
N TYR A 224 -2.58 -7.66 -5.01
CA TYR A 224 -1.47 -7.16 -5.79
C TYR A 224 -1.97 -6.19 -6.85
N PHE A 225 -1.48 -4.95 -6.78
CA PHE A 225 -1.74 -3.91 -7.77
C PHE A 225 -0.54 -3.76 -8.70
N ARG A 226 -0.81 -3.76 -10.00
CA ARG A 226 0.21 -3.59 -11.02
C ARG A 226 -0.19 -2.56 -12.04
N ILE A 227 0.62 -1.53 -12.22
CA ILE A 227 0.54 -0.61 -13.37
C ILE A 227 1.28 -1.28 -14.53
N ASN A 228 0.64 -1.37 -15.69
CA ASN A 228 1.23 -1.95 -16.89
C ASN A 228 1.11 -1.03 -18.12
N ALA A 229 0.00 -0.31 -18.29
CA ALA A 229 -0.21 0.57 -19.44
C ALA A 229 0.58 1.89 -19.34
N ARG A 230 1.05 2.41 -20.49
CA ARG A 230 1.76 3.71 -20.57
C ARG A 230 0.81 4.88 -20.39
N ASN A 231 1.29 5.96 -19.79
CA ASN A 231 0.52 7.20 -19.54
C ASN A 231 -0.82 6.95 -18.82
N THR A 232 -0.94 5.84 -18.10
CA THR A 232 -2.14 5.48 -17.35
C THR A 232 -1.93 5.80 -15.88
N GLY A 233 -2.87 6.53 -15.29
CA GLY A 233 -2.94 6.67 -13.83
C GLY A 233 -3.51 5.40 -13.20
N GLN A 234 -3.05 5.08 -11.99
CA GLN A 234 -3.59 4.02 -11.17
C GLN A 234 -4.43 4.63 -10.04
N PHE A 235 -5.72 4.25 -10.00
CA PHE A 235 -6.68 4.82 -9.06
C PHE A 235 -7.48 3.69 -8.41
N GLU A 236 -6.91 3.07 -7.39
CA GLU A 236 -7.59 2.02 -6.64
C GLU A 236 -8.28 2.55 -5.38
N ARG A 237 -9.37 1.90 -5.01
CA ARG A 237 -10.10 2.18 -3.77
C ARG A 237 -10.40 0.91 -3.00
N THR A 238 -9.84 0.79 -1.81
CA THR A 238 -10.03 -0.36 -0.92
C THR A 238 -10.94 0.03 0.25
N LEU A 239 -11.95 -0.81 0.51
CA LEU A 239 -12.88 -0.65 1.64
C LEU A 239 -12.92 -1.93 2.46
N ILE A 240 -12.50 -1.86 3.72
CA ILE A 240 -12.51 -2.99 4.65
C ILE A 240 -13.41 -2.66 5.85
N VAL A 241 -14.41 -3.48 6.07
CA VAL A 241 -15.36 -3.36 7.18
C VAL A 241 -15.31 -4.61 8.03
N VAL A 242 -15.06 -4.44 9.31
CA VAL A 242 -14.96 -5.55 10.27
C VAL A 242 -15.95 -5.31 11.44
N GLU A 243 -16.94 -6.18 11.51
CA GLU A 243 -18.02 -6.10 12.48
C GLU A 243 -17.58 -6.52 13.90
N ASP A 244 -18.48 -6.41 14.90
CA ASP A 244 -18.18 -6.63 16.30
C ASP A 244 -17.49 -7.98 16.55
N GLY A 245 -16.37 -7.97 17.29
CA GLY A 245 -15.61 -9.15 17.69
C GLY A 245 -14.92 -9.89 16.54
N ALA A 246 -14.92 -9.32 15.36
CA ALA A 246 -14.32 -9.92 14.16
C ALA A 246 -12.88 -9.45 13.92
N SER A 247 -12.14 -10.17 13.09
CA SER A 247 -10.75 -9.80 12.79
C SER A 247 -10.31 -10.21 11.39
N VAL A 248 -9.42 -9.39 10.80
CA VAL A 248 -8.80 -9.64 9.50
C VAL A 248 -7.35 -9.15 9.46
N SER A 249 -6.51 -9.88 8.73
CA SER A 249 -5.19 -9.43 8.28
C SER A 249 -5.24 -9.28 6.76
N TYR A 250 -4.84 -8.12 6.28
CA TYR A 250 -4.86 -7.78 4.85
C TYR A 250 -3.51 -7.20 4.43
N LEU A 251 -3.02 -7.65 3.28
CA LEU A 251 -1.79 -7.17 2.67
C LEU A 251 -2.05 -6.55 1.31
N GLU A 252 -1.38 -5.44 1.06
CA GLU A 252 -1.33 -4.75 -0.24
C GLU A 252 0.09 -4.78 -0.79
N GLY A 253 0.27 -5.38 -1.96
CA GLY A 253 1.50 -5.34 -2.74
C GLY A 253 1.30 -4.45 -3.98
N CYS A 254 2.26 -3.57 -4.27
CA CYS A 254 2.17 -2.67 -5.41
C CYS A 254 3.47 -2.65 -6.21
N THR A 255 3.37 -2.78 -7.54
CA THR A 255 4.53 -2.73 -8.44
C THR A 255 4.24 -1.97 -9.73
N ALA A 256 5.27 -1.35 -10.31
CA ALA A 256 5.20 -0.73 -11.63
C ALA A 256 6.50 -0.98 -12.40
N PRO A 257 6.45 -1.15 -13.75
CA PRO A 257 7.62 -1.29 -14.59
C PRO A 257 8.38 0.04 -14.71
N MET A 258 9.64 -0.05 -15.12
CA MET A 258 10.51 1.08 -15.44
C MET A 258 10.01 1.80 -16.68
N ARG A 259 9.83 3.15 -16.59
CA ARG A 259 9.42 4.01 -17.70
C ARG A 259 10.04 5.38 -17.60
N ASP A 260 10.28 6.00 -18.77
CA ASP A 260 10.87 7.36 -18.88
C ASP A 260 9.87 8.47 -18.56
N GLU A 261 8.60 8.12 -18.34
CA GLU A 261 7.51 9.04 -18.03
C GLU A 261 7.09 8.94 -16.56
N ASN A 262 6.57 10.04 -16.02
CA ASN A 262 5.97 10.03 -14.69
C ASN A 262 4.55 9.45 -14.77
N GLN A 263 4.22 8.55 -13.86
CA GLN A 263 2.89 7.97 -13.75
C GLN A 263 2.25 8.32 -12.41
N LEU A 264 0.99 8.72 -12.44
CA LEU A 264 0.23 9.09 -11.26
C LEU A 264 -0.42 7.85 -10.62
N HIS A 265 -0.11 7.62 -9.36
CA HIS A 265 -0.82 6.68 -8.50
C HIS A 265 -1.54 7.45 -7.39
N ALA A 266 -2.86 7.41 -7.38
CA ALA A 266 -3.67 8.06 -6.36
C ALA A 266 -4.69 7.07 -5.80
N ALA A 267 -4.34 6.43 -4.68
CA ALA A 267 -5.16 5.41 -4.03
C ALA A 267 -5.90 5.93 -2.79
N VAL A 268 -7.02 5.28 -2.48
CA VAL A 268 -7.77 5.52 -1.24
C VAL A 268 -8.05 4.21 -0.53
N VAL A 269 -7.80 4.19 0.79
CA VAL A 269 -8.12 3.06 1.67
C VAL A 269 -8.97 3.54 2.83
N GLU A 270 -10.11 2.87 3.02
CA GLU A 270 -11.04 3.10 4.14
C GLU A 270 -11.15 1.85 5.00
N LEU A 271 -10.84 1.95 6.29
CA LEU A 271 -11.00 0.87 7.25
C LEU A 271 -12.05 1.25 8.30
N VAL A 272 -12.96 0.32 8.60
CA VAL A 272 -13.99 0.49 9.64
C VAL A 272 -13.92 -0.69 10.59
N ALA A 273 -13.57 -0.44 11.86
CA ALA A 273 -13.53 -1.44 12.91
C ALA A 273 -14.63 -1.15 13.96
N MET A 274 -15.51 -2.13 14.18
CA MET A 274 -16.59 -2.07 15.16
C MET A 274 -16.12 -2.53 16.55
N GLU A 275 -17.02 -2.79 17.49
CA GLU A 275 -16.66 -3.16 18.87
C GLU A 275 -15.83 -4.45 18.93
N ASP A 276 -14.70 -4.43 19.67
CA ASP A 276 -13.75 -5.55 19.78
C ASP A 276 -13.19 -6.04 18.43
N ALA A 277 -13.40 -5.29 17.34
CA ALA A 277 -12.90 -5.65 16.02
C ALA A 277 -11.40 -5.32 15.84
N SER A 278 -10.71 -6.11 15.04
CA SER A 278 -9.27 -5.90 14.76
C SER A 278 -8.97 -5.98 13.27
N ILE A 279 -8.31 -4.94 12.76
CA ILE A 279 -7.80 -4.89 11.38
C ILE A 279 -6.29 -4.70 11.42
N LYS A 280 -5.56 -5.62 10.80
CA LYS A 280 -4.15 -5.46 10.47
C LYS A 280 -4.04 -5.21 8.97
N TYR A 281 -3.53 -4.05 8.60
CA TYR A 281 -3.33 -3.68 7.20
C TYR A 281 -1.84 -3.47 6.93
N SER A 282 -1.29 -4.29 6.08
CA SER A 282 0.12 -4.24 5.70
C SER A 282 0.28 -3.80 4.25
N THR A 283 1.31 -3.01 3.95
CA THR A 283 1.64 -2.59 2.58
C THR A 283 3.13 -2.81 2.34
N VAL A 284 3.46 -3.45 1.22
CA VAL A 284 4.82 -3.51 0.70
C VAL A 284 4.78 -2.92 -0.71
N GLN A 285 5.47 -1.80 -0.91
CA GLN A 285 5.49 -1.10 -2.19
C GLN A 285 6.87 -1.12 -2.82
N ASN A 286 6.90 -1.49 -4.10
CA ASN A 286 8.09 -1.49 -4.94
C ASN A 286 7.78 -0.79 -6.27
N TRP A 287 7.76 0.53 -6.22
CA TRP A 287 7.52 1.37 -7.38
C TRP A 287 8.83 1.69 -8.12
N TYR A 288 8.72 2.10 -9.38
CA TYR A 288 9.86 2.63 -10.12
C TYR A 288 10.20 4.07 -9.68
N PRO A 289 11.45 4.35 -9.26
CA PRO A 289 11.83 5.65 -8.70
C PRO A 289 12.18 6.73 -9.72
N GLY A 290 12.23 6.42 -11.00
CA GLY A 290 12.87 7.21 -12.04
C GLY A 290 14.30 6.76 -12.32
N ASP A 291 14.91 7.36 -13.34
CA ASP A 291 16.31 7.09 -13.74
C ASP A 291 17.32 7.74 -12.76
N GLU A 292 18.60 7.52 -13.01
CA GLU A 292 19.71 8.11 -12.24
C GLU A 292 19.73 9.64 -12.23
N ASN A 293 19.06 10.28 -13.19
CA ASN A 293 18.91 11.73 -13.29
C ASN A 293 17.59 12.24 -12.69
N GLY A 294 16.79 11.36 -12.09
CA GLY A 294 15.49 11.69 -11.49
C GLY A 294 14.36 11.90 -12.50
N ARG A 295 14.48 11.35 -13.75
CA ARG A 295 13.42 11.44 -14.76
C ARG A 295 12.52 10.21 -14.70
N GLY A 296 11.23 10.41 -14.97
CA GLY A 296 10.24 9.35 -14.88
C GLY A 296 9.93 8.95 -13.43
N GLY A 297 9.33 7.80 -13.27
CA GLY A 297 8.98 7.24 -11.97
C GLY A 297 7.56 7.56 -11.50
N ILE A 298 7.17 6.92 -10.42
CA ILE A 298 5.80 6.97 -9.91
C ILE A 298 5.63 8.15 -8.95
N TYR A 299 4.55 8.92 -9.15
CA TYR A 299 4.02 9.87 -8.18
C TYR A 299 2.95 9.16 -7.34
N ASN A 300 3.30 8.82 -6.12
CA ASN A 300 2.53 7.96 -5.22
C ASN A 300 1.80 8.79 -4.16
N PHE A 301 0.56 9.20 -4.46
CA PHE A 301 -0.29 10.02 -3.60
C PHE A 301 -1.42 9.19 -3.00
N VAL A 302 -1.29 8.79 -1.73
CA VAL A 302 -2.19 7.83 -1.11
C VAL A 302 -2.89 8.39 0.12
N THR A 303 -4.21 8.25 0.17
CA THR A 303 -5.04 8.59 1.32
C THR A 303 -5.54 7.32 2.01
N LYS A 304 -5.02 7.01 3.20
CA LYS A 304 -5.46 5.87 4.02
C LYS A 304 -6.07 6.38 5.33
N ARG A 305 -7.30 5.97 5.65
CA ARG A 305 -8.00 6.34 6.89
C ARG A 305 -8.63 5.13 7.53
N GLY A 306 -8.44 5.00 8.85
CA GLY A 306 -9.07 3.97 9.66
C GLY A 306 -9.94 4.59 10.75
N ALA A 307 -11.18 4.13 10.88
CA ALA A 307 -12.10 4.53 11.93
C ALA A 307 -12.32 3.38 12.92
N CYS A 308 -11.76 3.51 14.11
CA CYS A 308 -12.03 2.65 15.26
C CYS A 308 -13.35 3.11 15.92
N ARG A 309 -14.50 2.68 15.35
CA ARG A 309 -15.84 3.15 15.76
C ARG A 309 -16.31 2.51 17.06
N GLY A 310 -16.06 1.22 17.23
CA GLY A 310 -16.50 0.48 18.40
C GLY A 310 -15.51 0.54 19.57
N ALA A 311 -16.00 0.22 20.77
CA ALA A 311 -15.15 0.10 21.95
C ALA A 311 -14.10 -1.02 21.75
N ARG A 312 -12.88 -0.81 22.26
CA ARG A 312 -11.76 -1.76 22.21
C ARG A 312 -11.36 -2.20 20.78
N SER A 313 -11.86 -1.51 19.76
CA SER A 313 -11.47 -1.78 18.36
C SER A 313 -10.00 -1.43 18.13
N LYS A 314 -9.38 -2.13 17.19
CA LYS A 314 -7.97 -1.97 16.86
C LYS A 314 -7.74 -1.86 15.35
N ILE A 315 -6.95 -0.87 14.93
CA ILE A 315 -6.42 -0.79 13.57
C ILE A 315 -4.90 -0.65 13.67
N SER A 316 -4.19 -1.55 12.99
CA SER A 316 -2.73 -1.54 12.88
C SER A 316 -2.31 -1.39 11.42
N TRP A 317 -1.59 -0.32 11.13
CA TRP A 317 -0.96 -0.07 9.84
C TRP A 317 0.50 -0.49 9.89
N THR A 318 0.93 -1.35 8.96
CA THR A 318 2.35 -1.65 8.75
C THR A 318 2.70 -1.35 7.31
N GLN A 319 3.73 -0.55 7.04
CA GLN A 319 4.10 -0.21 5.67
C GLN A 319 5.61 -0.20 5.45
N VAL A 320 6.00 -0.70 4.28
CA VAL A 320 7.35 -0.59 3.74
C VAL A 320 7.24 0.11 2.39
N GLU A 321 7.72 1.34 2.34
CA GLU A 321 7.67 2.21 1.18
C GLU A 321 9.05 2.25 0.53
N THR A 322 9.15 1.69 -0.66
CA THR A 322 10.36 1.75 -1.48
C THR A 322 10.03 2.15 -2.90
N GLY A 323 11.01 2.68 -3.61
CA GLY A 323 10.78 3.21 -4.94
C GLY A 323 9.98 4.52 -4.90
N SER A 324 9.21 4.80 -5.94
CA SER A 324 8.54 6.07 -6.23
C SER A 324 9.49 7.26 -6.39
N ALA A 325 9.26 8.07 -7.41
CA ALA A 325 9.95 9.36 -7.53
C ALA A 325 9.48 10.32 -6.42
N ILE A 326 8.16 10.34 -6.18
CA ILE A 326 7.52 11.11 -5.12
C ILE A 326 6.60 10.18 -4.30
N THR A 327 6.76 10.19 -2.98
CA THR A 327 5.82 9.52 -2.06
C THR A 327 5.17 10.55 -1.14
N TRP A 328 3.83 10.59 -1.17
CA TRP A 328 3.03 11.46 -0.31
C TRP A 328 1.88 10.65 0.32
N LYS A 329 2.08 10.20 1.57
CA LYS A 329 1.21 9.20 2.19
C LYS A 329 1.13 9.33 3.70
N TYR A 330 -0.11 9.48 4.22
CA TYR A 330 -0.38 9.61 5.66
C TYR A 330 -1.54 8.73 6.09
N PRO A 331 -1.32 7.45 6.42
CA PRO A 331 -2.33 6.63 7.09
C PRO A 331 -2.80 7.28 8.39
N SER A 332 -4.06 7.13 8.73
CA SER A 332 -4.60 7.69 9.97
C SER A 332 -5.49 6.72 10.72
N CYS A 333 -5.57 6.89 12.06
CA CYS A 333 -6.56 6.24 12.91
C CYS A 333 -7.40 7.30 13.61
N ILE A 334 -8.72 7.18 13.49
CA ILE A 334 -9.70 7.96 14.24
C ILE A 334 -10.23 7.05 15.36
N LEU A 335 -9.78 7.28 16.59
CA LEU A 335 -10.04 6.43 17.76
C LEU A 335 -11.30 6.93 18.47
N GLN A 336 -12.47 6.49 18.01
CA GLN A 336 -13.79 6.94 18.47
C GLN A 336 -14.30 6.15 19.67
N GLY A 337 -14.12 4.81 19.63
CA GLY A 337 -14.58 3.90 20.68
C GLY A 337 -13.74 4.03 21.96
N GLU A 338 -14.35 3.75 23.12
CA GLU A 338 -13.62 3.68 24.38
C GLU A 338 -12.59 2.53 24.33
N GLY A 339 -11.35 2.80 24.74
CA GLY A 339 -10.26 1.83 24.72
C GLY A 339 -9.79 1.44 23.32
N ALA A 340 -10.19 2.17 22.27
CA ALA A 340 -9.74 1.89 20.91
C ALA A 340 -8.23 2.08 20.76
N VAL A 341 -7.61 1.29 19.88
CA VAL A 341 -6.16 1.23 19.66
C VAL A 341 -5.82 1.52 18.21
N GLY A 342 -4.88 2.44 17.99
CA GLY A 342 -4.30 2.72 16.68
C GLY A 342 -2.79 2.46 16.68
N GLU A 343 -2.30 1.72 15.71
CA GLU A 343 -0.87 1.46 15.56
C GLU A 343 -0.39 1.85 14.16
N PHE A 344 0.84 2.32 14.11
CA PHE A 344 1.51 2.67 12.85
C PHE A 344 2.98 2.27 12.92
N TYR A 345 3.36 1.34 12.07
CA TYR A 345 4.72 0.87 11.88
C TYR A 345 5.14 1.15 10.44
N SER A 346 6.21 1.90 10.24
CA SER A 346 6.61 2.35 8.90
C SER A 346 8.10 2.31 8.69
N VAL A 347 8.51 1.82 7.51
CA VAL A 347 9.82 2.04 6.92
C VAL A 347 9.62 2.81 5.62
N ALA A 348 10.28 3.95 5.47
CA ALA A 348 10.36 4.70 4.22
C ALA A 348 11.81 4.80 3.78
N VAL A 349 12.11 4.34 2.56
CA VAL A 349 13.45 4.38 1.98
C VAL A 349 13.45 5.26 0.74
N THR A 350 14.35 6.22 0.73
CA THR A 350 14.61 7.09 -0.42
C THR A 350 16.06 7.02 -0.83
N ASN A 351 16.33 7.00 -2.13
CA ASN A 351 17.67 7.01 -2.71
C ASN A 351 17.71 7.91 -3.95
N ASN A 352 18.87 8.25 -4.46
CA ASN A 352 19.07 9.11 -5.61
C ASN A 352 18.28 10.43 -5.49
N HIS A 353 17.32 10.70 -6.39
CA HIS A 353 16.52 11.93 -6.42
C HIS A 353 15.11 11.75 -5.84
N GLN A 354 14.84 10.63 -5.19
CA GLN A 354 13.53 10.35 -4.61
C GLN A 354 13.18 11.34 -3.50
N GLN A 355 11.90 11.69 -3.39
CA GLN A 355 11.38 12.54 -2.34
C GLN A 355 10.20 11.86 -1.65
N ALA A 356 10.20 11.85 -0.33
CA ALA A 356 9.11 11.29 0.46
C ALA A 356 8.65 12.31 1.52
N ASP A 357 7.35 12.58 1.57
CA ASP A 357 6.72 13.23 2.70
C ASP A 357 5.64 12.28 3.24
N THR A 358 6.00 11.52 4.25
CA THR A 358 5.20 10.42 4.81
C THR A 358 4.90 10.65 6.27
N GLY A 359 4.04 9.83 6.83
CA GLY A 359 3.75 9.89 8.25
C GLY A 359 2.38 9.35 8.62
N THR A 360 1.84 9.82 9.73
CA THR A 360 0.56 9.33 10.23
C THR A 360 -0.21 10.37 11.02
N LYS A 361 -1.51 10.11 11.19
CA LYS A 361 -2.40 10.93 12.05
C LYS A 361 -3.12 10.02 13.04
N MET A 362 -2.94 10.26 14.33
CA MET A 362 -3.65 9.58 15.41
C MET A 362 -4.58 10.57 16.10
N ILE A 363 -5.90 10.40 15.90
CA ILE A 363 -6.93 11.31 16.44
C ILE A 363 -7.70 10.56 17.53
N HIS A 364 -7.46 10.93 18.77
CA HIS A 364 -8.10 10.35 19.96
C HIS A 364 -9.37 11.12 20.29
N ILE A 365 -10.51 10.43 20.22
CA ILE A 365 -11.84 10.98 20.54
C ILE A 365 -12.43 10.27 21.78
N GLY A 366 -12.36 8.95 21.80
CA GLY A 366 -12.86 8.10 22.88
C GLY A 366 -11.98 8.15 24.12
N ARG A 367 -12.52 7.68 25.26
CA ARG A 367 -11.82 7.56 26.54
C ARG A 367 -10.84 6.37 26.49
N ASN A 368 -9.74 6.47 27.24
CA ASN A 368 -8.75 5.39 27.42
C ASN A 368 -8.14 4.86 26.10
N THR A 369 -8.21 5.64 25.02
CA THR A 369 -7.66 5.25 23.72
C THR A 369 -6.14 5.24 23.75
N ARG A 370 -5.53 4.41 22.90
CA ARG A 370 -4.08 4.27 22.83
C ARG A 370 -3.61 4.34 21.39
N SER A 371 -2.43 4.94 21.16
CA SER A 371 -1.76 4.86 19.87
C SER A 371 -0.26 4.66 20.03
N THR A 372 0.30 3.89 19.09
CA THR A 372 1.74 3.64 18.97
C THR A 372 2.18 4.01 17.56
N ILE A 373 3.26 4.76 17.45
CA ILE A 373 3.87 5.15 16.18
C ILE A 373 5.35 4.78 16.22
N ILE A 374 5.77 3.91 15.32
CA ILE A 374 7.19 3.56 15.09
C ILE A 374 7.49 3.85 13.62
N ALA A 375 8.19 4.94 13.35
CA ALA A 375 8.54 5.35 12.00
C ALA A 375 10.06 5.32 11.80
N LYS A 376 10.52 4.57 10.82
CA LYS A 376 11.91 4.48 10.42
C LYS A 376 12.08 5.06 9.02
N THR A 377 12.97 6.00 8.88
CA THR A 377 13.24 6.69 7.61
C THR A 377 14.68 6.49 7.21
N ILE A 378 14.93 6.14 5.97
CA ILE A 378 16.27 5.98 5.42
C ILE A 378 16.39 6.86 4.19
N SER A 379 17.40 7.72 4.19
CA SER A 379 17.69 8.60 3.05
C SER A 379 19.13 8.37 2.57
N ALA A 380 19.29 8.19 1.27
CA ALA A 380 20.57 7.94 0.61
C ALA A 380 20.75 8.80 -0.65
N GLY A 381 21.96 8.90 -1.17
CA GLY A 381 22.24 9.63 -2.40
C GLY A 381 21.97 11.12 -2.30
N GLN A 382 21.02 11.62 -3.10
CA GLN A 382 20.55 13.02 -3.11
C GLN A 382 19.07 13.13 -2.73
N SER A 383 18.55 12.10 -2.05
CA SER A 383 17.15 12.00 -1.71
C SER A 383 16.77 12.86 -0.50
N ASP A 384 15.49 13.15 -0.37
CA ASP A 384 14.94 13.90 0.76
C ASP A 384 13.72 13.16 1.34
N SER A 385 13.72 12.95 2.65
CA SER A 385 12.62 12.29 3.33
C SER A 385 12.11 13.10 4.49
N THR A 386 10.79 13.28 4.55
CA THR A 386 10.10 13.99 5.62
C THR A 386 9.12 13.05 6.31
N TYR A 387 9.21 12.95 7.62
CA TYR A 387 8.18 12.34 8.46
C TYR A 387 7.31 13.41 9.08
N ARG A 388 5.96 13.30 8.93
CA ARG A 388 4.97 14.15 9.62
C ARG A 388 4.08 13.32 10.52
N GLY A 389 4.07 13.62 11.81
CA GLY A 389 3.24 12.95 12.79
C GLY A 389 2.22 13.91 13.40
N LEU A 390 0.93 13.64 13.19
CA LEU A 390 -0.14 14.33 13.90
C LEU A 390 -0.68 13.44 15.03
N VAL A 391 -0.59 13.93 16.28
CA VAL A 391 -1.27 13.32 17.43
C VAL A 391 -2.23 14.36 18.02
N ARG A 392 -3.53 14.05 17.97
CA ARG A 392 -4.55 14.98 18.51
C ARG A 392 -5.39 14.29 19.57
N MET A 393 -5.36 14.84 20.79
CA MET A 393 -6.21 14.41 21.90
C MET A 393 -7.40 15.36 22.01
N MET A 394 -8.60 14.87 21.66
CA MET A 394 -9.83 15.66 21.71
C MET A 394 -10.31 15.87 23.16
N PRO A 395 -11.20 16.83 23.45
CA PRO A 395 -11.65 17.11 24.81
C PRO A 395 -12.24 15.90 25.56
N ARG A 396 -12.85 14.95 24.85
CA ARG A 396 -13.45 13.73 25.43
C ARG A 396 -12.44 12.59 25.63
N ALA A 397 -11.22 12.70 25.13
CA ALA A 397 -10.20 11.64 25.15
C ALA A 397 -9.50 11.52 26.52
N SER A 398 -10.27 11.40 27.60
CA SER A 398 -9.70 11.23 28.94
C SER A 398 -8.96 9.91 29.05
N GLY A 399 -7.77 9.92 29.69
CA GLY A 399 -6.92 8.77 29.86
C GLY A 399 -6.25 8.29 28.55
N ALA A 400 -6.37 9.04 27.47
CA ALA A 400 -5.71 8.72 26.20
C ALA A 400 -4.19 8.74 26.34
N ARG A 401 -3.51 7.83 25.59
CA ARG A 401 -2.04 7.74 25.59
C ARG A 401 -1.53 7.56 24.17
N ASN A 402 -0.44 8.26 23.86
CA ASN A 402 0.33 8.06 22.63
C ASN A 402 1.79 7.81 22.98
N PHE A 403 2.41 6.90 22.24
CA PHE A 403 3.85 6.75 22.15
C PHE A 403 4.26 6.92 20.68
N THR A 404 5.27 7.76 20.42
CA THR A 404 5.81 8.01 19.08
C THR A 404 7.31 7.92 19.11
N GLN A 405 7.88 7.09 18.24
CA GLN A 405 9.30 7.01 17.96
C GLN A 405 9.54 7.21 16.46
N CYS A 406 10.34 8.23 16.12
CA CYS A 406 10.68 8.59 14.75
C CYS A 406 12.18 8.61 14.58
N ASP A 407 12.75 7.61 13.92
CA ASP A 407 14.19 7.52 13.70
C ASP A 407 14.53 7.66 12.23
N SER A 408 15.55 8.46 11.95
CA SER A 408 16.06 8.71 10.60
C SER A 408 17.53 8.25 10.50
N LEU A 409 17.85 7.53 9.42
CA LEU A 409 19.19 7.08 9.10
C LEU A 409 19.63 7.70 7.78
N LEU A 410 20.75 8.38 7.78
CA LEU A 410 21.37 9.01 6.61
C LEU A 410 22.52 8.17 6.08
N ILE A 411 22.56 7.98 4.77
CA ILE A 411 23.61 7.27 4.05
C ILE A 411 24.22 8.23 3.00
N GLY A 412 25.44 8.69 3.25
CA GLY A 412 26.09 9.71 2.43
C GLY A 412 25.94 11.14 2.95
N ASP A 413 26.33 12.13 2.13
CA ASP A 413 26.47 13.53 2.57
C ASP A 413 25.45 14.49 1.95
N ARG A 414 24.69 14.04 0.95
CA ARG A 414 23.79 14.90 0.16
C ARG A 414 22.32 14.59 0.34
N CYS A 415 21.99 13.61 1.15
CA CYS A 415 20.61 13.27 1.46
C CYS A 415 20.09 14.05 2.67
N GLY A 416 18.77 14.20 2.76
CA GLY A 416 18.09 14.91 3.84
C GLY A 416 17.06 14.07 4.58
N ALA A 417 16.89 14.34 5.88
CA ALA A 417 15.80 13.80 6.68
C ALA A 417 15.20 14.90 7.55
N HIS A 418 13.86 14.95 7.59
CA HIS A 418 13.12 15.96 8.32
C HIS A 418 12.02 15.31 9.16
N THR A 419 11.87 15.78 10.39
CA THR A 419 10.80 15.33 11.30
C THR A 419 9.93 16.51 11.67
N VAL A 420 8.63 16.41 11.39
CA VAL A 420 7.65 17.48 11.62
C VAL A 420 6.53 16.95 12.53
N PRO A 421 6.73 16.94 13.85
CA PRO A 421 5.69 16.56 14.79
C PRO A 421 4.64 17.66 14.92
N TYR A 422 3.37 17.26 14.99
CA TYR A 422 2.26 18.14 15.38
C TYR A 422 1.46 17.48 16.50
N ILE A 423 1.56 18.02 17.71
CA ILE A 423 0.94 17.46 18.90
C ILE A 423 -0.05 18.49 19.45
N GLU A 424 -1.32 18.08 19.52
CA GLU A 424 -2.38 18.90 20.08
C GLU A 424 -3.12 18.11 21.18
N SER A 425 -3.00 18.55 22.43
CA SER A 425 -3.76 17.95 23.53
C SER A 425 -4.77 18.94 24.10
N ARG A 426 -6.05 18.56 24.04
CA ARG A 426 -7.18 19.29 24.61
C ARG A 426 -7.76 18.60 25.84
N ASN A 427 -7.07 17.61 26.41
CA ASN A 427 -7.48 16.90 27.61
C ASN A 427 -6.30 16.77 28.56
N MET A 428 -6.44 17.24 29.79
CA MET A 428 -5.35 17.28 30.77
C MET A 428 -4.93 15.89 31.31
N SER A 429 -5.77 14.86 31.17
CA SER A 429 -5.44 13.49 31.58
C SER A 429 -4.74 12.69 30.47
N ALA A 430 -4.63 13.25 29.28
CA ALA A 430 -3.94 12.60 28.17
C ALA A 430 -2.41 12.65 28.36
N ARG A 431 -1.72 11.64 27.86
CA ARG A 431 -0.26 11.54 27.88
C ARG A 431 0.27 11.32 26.48
N VAL A 432 1.29 12.06 26.10
CA VAL A 432 1.99 11.96 24.83
C VAL A 432 3.48 11.83 25.10
N GLU A 433 4.08 10.77 24.58
CA GLU A 433 5.51 10.52 24.60
C GLU A 433 6.01 10.59 23.15
N HIS A 434 7.02 11.40 22.88
CA HIS A 434 7.56 11.58 21.55
C HIS A 434 9.09 11.57 21.60
N GLU A 435 9.68 10.67 20.83
CA GLU A 435 11.13 10.56 20.64
C GLU A 435 11.44 10.70 19.14
N ALA A 436 12.49 11.43 18.82
CA ALA A 436 12.97 11.57 17.45
C ALA A 436 14.51 11.55 17.44
N THR A 437 15.07 10.71 16.57
CA THR A 437 16.52 10.62 16.38
C THR A 437 16.86 10.75 14.89
N THR A 438 18.03 11.35 14.62
CA THR A 438 18.62 11.36 13.29
C THR A 438 20.08 10.98 13.43
N SER A 439 20.48 9.94 12.73
CA SER A 439 21.84 9.43 12.74
C SER A 439 22.37 9.24 11.32
N LYS A 440 23.67 9.32 11.15
CA LYS A 440 24.38 8.92 9.94
C LYS A 440 25.00 7.54 10.19
N ILE A 441 25.12 6.71 9.15
CA ILE A 441 25.87 5.46 9.26
C ILE A 441 27.31 5.80 9.72
N SER A 442 27.75 5.15 10.79
CA SER A 442 29.06 5.35 11.36
C SER A 442 30.15 4.70 10.49
N GLU A 443 31.17 5.46 10.11
CA GLU A 443 32.34 4.92 9.42
C GLU A 443 33.05 3.84 10.25
N ASP A 444 33.05 3.96 11.56
CA ASP A 444 33.61 2.95 12.48
C ASP A 444 32.84 1.64 12.42
N GLN A 445 31.51 1.70 12.32
CA GLN A 445 30.66 0.50 12.15
C GLN A 445 30.93 -0.18 10.81
N LEU A 446 30.99 0.59 9.73
CA LEU A 446 31.34 0.06 8.41
C LEU A 446 32.74 -0.55 8.41
N PHE A 447 33.73 0.15 8.97
CA PHE A 447 35.09 -0.36 9.10
C PHE A 447 35.12 -1.69 9.90
N TYR A 448 34.41 -1.76 11.02
CA TYR A 448 34.31 -2.98 11.84
C TYR A 448 33.71 -4.17 11.07
N CYS A 449 32.66 -3.94 10.27
CA CYS A 449 32.05 -4.95 9.41
C CYS A 449 33.01 -5.41 8.30
N ARG A 450 33.70 -4.46 7.65
CA ARG A 450 34.68 -4.74 6.58
C ARG A 450 35.87 -5.54 7.09
N GLN A 451 36.36 -5.27 8.33
CA GLN A 451 37.43 -6.06 8.96
C GLN A 451 37.03 -7.53 9.19
N ARG A 452 35.74 -7.85 9.14
CA ARG A 452 35.18 -9.21 9.23
C ARG A 452 34.91 -9.84 7.88
N GLY A 453 35.31 -9.19 6.80
CA GLY A 453 35.19 -9.71 5.43
C GLY A 453 33.86 -9.41 4.75
N LEU A 454 33.01 -8.56 5.32
CA LEU A 454 31.80 -8.09 4.64
C LEU A 454 32.18 -7.05 3.57
N SER A 455 31.49 -7.09 2.42
CA SER A 455 31.53 -5.97 1.48
C SER A 455 30.91 -4.73 2.13
N GLU A 456 31.15 -3.56 1.56
CA GLU A 456 30.55 -2.33 2.07
C GLU A 456 29.02 -2.35 1.91
N GLU A 457 28.53 -2.86 0.79
CA GLU A 457 27.10 -3.04 0.54
C GLU A 457 26.43 -4.02 1.53
N ASP A 458 27.09 -5.16 1.81
CA ASP A 458 26.59 -6.12 2.81
C ASP A 458 26.58 -5.51 4.21
N ALA A 459 27.58 -4.70 4.56
CA ALA A 459 27.65 -4.00 5.83
C ALA A 459 26.51 -2.99 5.99
N VAL A 460 26.25 -2.19 4.97
CA VAL A 460 25.11 -1.25 4.93
C VAL A 460 23.79 -2.01 5.03
N GLY A 461 23.62 -3.07 4.25
CA GLY A 461 22.43 -3.92 4.31
C GLY A 461 22.16 -4.50 5.69
N LEU A 462 23.24 -4.96 6.40
CA LEU A 462 23.12 -5.48 7.76
C LEU A 462 22.67 -4.40 8.76
N ILE A 463 23.26 -3.20 8.69
CA ILE A 463 22.92 -2.06 9.56
C ILE A 463 21.46 -1.63 9.32
N VAL A 464 21.06 -1.49 8.06
CA VAL A 464 19.70 -1.10 7.65
C VAL A 464 18.67 -2.13 8.12
N ASN A 465 18.93 -3.42 7.93
CA ASN A 465 18.03 -4.48 8.40
C ASN A 465 17.90 -4.45 9.94
N GLY A 466 18.97 -4.20 10.65
CA GLY A 466 18.95 -4.01 12.11
C GLY A 466 18.12 -2.79 12.51
N PHE A 467 18.26 -1.67 11.82
CA PHE A 467 17.51 -0.43 12.04
C PHE A 467 16.00 -0.60 11.80
N CYS A 468 15.61 -1.37 10.78
CA CYS A 468 14.23 -1.61 10.40
C CYS A 468 13.55 -2.75 11.16
N LYS A 469 14.28 -3.51 11.98
CA LYS A 469 13.82 -4.76 12.62
C LYS A 469 12.47 -4.62 13.33
N ASP A 470 12.23 -3.51 14.04
CA ASP A 470 11.01 -3.30 14.81
C ASP A 470 9.77 -3.16 13.95
N VAL A 471 9.91 -2.70 12.72
CA VAL A 471 8.82 -2.63 11.75
C VAL A 471 8.66 -3.95 11.01
N LEU A 472 9.78 -4.53 10.55
CA LEU A 472 9.74 -5.76 9.75
C LEU A 472 9.14 -6.95 10.50
N LYS A 473 9.30 -7.03 11.83
CA LYS A 473 8.68 -8.08 12.66
C LYS A 473 7.15 -8.02 12.71
N GLU A 474 6.56 -6.86 12.35
CA GLU A 474 5.12 -6.70 12.28
C GLU A 474 4.52 -7.21 10.96
N LEU A 475 5.35 -7.49 9.95
CA LEU A 475 4.91 -8.12 8.71
C LEU A 475 4.77 -9.64 8.89
N PRO A 476 3.89 -10.30 8.12
CA PRO A 476 3.95 -11.74 7.92
C PRO A 476 5.33 -12.14 7.42
N MET A 477 5.83 -13.33 7.82
CA MET A 477 7.23 -13.75 7.60
C MET A 477 7.64 -13.69 6.12
N GLU A 478 6.76 -14.09 5.21
CA GLU A 478 7.02 -14.11 3.76
C GLU A 478 7.25 -12.70 3.22
N PHE A 479 6.42 -11.75 3.64
CA PHE A 479 6.52 -10.34 3.25
C PHE A 479 7.67 -9.61 3.97
N ALA A 480 8.04 -10.04 5.16
CA ALA A 480 9.23 -9.53 5.84
C ALA A 480 10.50 -9.87 5.04
N VAL A 481 10.60 -11.06 4.48
CA VAL A 481 11.73 -11.48 3.62
C VAL A 481 11.75 -10.68 2.31
N GLU A 482 10.59 -10.47 1.68
CA GLU A 482 10.47 -9.63 0.50
C GLU A 482 10.88 -8.19 0.79
N ALA A 483 10.35 -7.61 1.86
CA ALA A 483 10.69 -6.26 2.29
C ALA A 483 12.19 -6.10 2.56
N GLN A 484 12.84 -7.08 3.21
CA GLN A 484 14.29 -7.06 3.42
C GLN A 484 15.09 -7.02 2.11
N LYS A 485 14.68 -7.79 1.10
CA LYS A 485 15.30 -7.77 -0.22
C LYS A 485 15.10 -6.43 -0.93
N LEU A 486 13.88 -5.88 -0.85
CA LEU A 486 13.57 -4.57 -1.44
C LEU A 486 14.40 -3.45 -0.80
N LEU A 487 14.59 -3.48 0.53
CA LEU A 487 15.46 -2.53 1.22
C LEU A 487 16.90 -2.59 0.71
N GLN A 488 17.45 -3.78 0.49
CA GLN A 488 18.79 -3.96 -0.06
C GLN A 488 18.89 -3.41 -1.49
N ILE A 489 17.96 -3.81 -2.38
CA ILE A 489 17.91 -3.38 -3.77
C ILE A 489 17.77 -1.85 -3.88
N SER A 490 16.92 -1.24 -3.05
CA SER A 490 16.68 0.20 -3.06
C SER A 490 17.91 1.02 -2.68
N LEU A 491 18.86 0.42 -1.96
CA LEU A 491 20.08 1.07 -1.49
C LEU A 491 21.33 0.68 -2.30
N GLU A 492 21.22 -0.18 -3.32
CA GLU A 492 22.35 -0.50 -4.21
C GLU A 492 22.90 0.78 -4.87
N GLY A 493 24.22 0.90 -4.88
CA GLY A 493 24.91 2.07 -5.43
C GLY A 493 24.80 3.34 -4.57
N SER A 494 24.22 3.28 -3.37
CA SER A 494 24.15 4.42 -2.45
C SER A 494 25.46 4.64 -1.67
N VAL A 495 26.35 3.65 -1.72
CA VAL A 495 27.66 3.65 -1.07
C VAL A 495 28.71 3.79 -2.17
N GLY A 496 29.20 4.99 -2.41
CA GLY A 496 30.24 5.30 -3.43
C GLY A 496 30.61 6.77 -3.41
#